data_648c3b587b6347d2e5b31f044d38cc79
#
_entry.id   648c3b587b6347d2e5b31f044d38cc79
#
_cell.length_a   1.000
_cell.length_b   1.000
_cell.length_c   1.000
_cell.angle_alpha   90.00
_cell.angle_beta   90.00
_cell.angle_gamma   90.00
#
_symmetry.space_group_name_H-M   'P 1'
#
loop_
_entity.id
_entity.type
_entity.pdbx_description
1 polymer ?
#
loop_
_entity_poly.entity_id
_entity_poly.type
_entity_poly.pdbx_seq_one_letter_code
_entity_poly.pdbx_strand_id
1 'polypeptide(L)'
;MAKPISMTLSTKSIQDAIKKLEQYRDSLQAKCDLLVSRLAQEGQTVAIQHISESPLGNTITVRVDKAPQLMTSNAILIATGKTVTSEDREPFYTLLAVEFGAGIFYNSKENPKAPELGFGVGTYPGQIHAFEDGWYYWDDKTETWRYTHGIKATMPMYNAEQQIIQQYVKIAREVFGGK
;
A
#
# COMPACT_ATOMS: atom_id res chain seq x y z
N MET A 1 30.76 -10.95 -8.88
CA MET A 1 30.89 -11.05 -10.35
C MET A 1 30.42 -12.45 -10.79
N ALA A 2 29.57 -12.54 -11.81
CA ALA A 2 29.17 -13.81 -12.38
C ALA A 2 30.38 -14.48 -13.06
N LYS A 3 30.61 -15.78 -12.81
CA LYS A 3 31.67 -16.54 -13.48
C LYS A 3 31.30 -16.73 -14.93
N PRO A 4 32.23 -16.52 -15.88
CA PRO A 4 31.95 -16.74 -17.29
C PRO A 4 31.59 -18.22 -17.54
N ILE A 5 30.57 -18.45 -18.36
CA ILE A 5 30.19 -19.77 -18.81
C ILE A 5 30.95 -20.03 -20.11
N SER A 6 31.94 -20.94 -20.08
CA SER A 6 32.63 -21.39 -21.25
C SER A 6 32.00 -22.71 -21.75
N MET A 7 31.89 -22.89 -23.06
CA MET A 7 31.41 -24.12 -23.65
C MET A 7 32.23 -24.51 -24.92
N THR A 8 32.27 -25.79 -25.20
CA THR A 8 32.82 -26.36 -26.44
C THR A 8 31.66 -26.89 -27.28
N LEU A 9 31.92 -27.21 -28.57
CA LEU A 9 30.89 -27.73 -29.49
C LEU A 9 30.57 -29.21 -29.25
N SER A 10 30.72 -29.73 -28.04
CA SER A 10 30.27 -31.08 -27.68
C SER A 10 28.88 -31.05 -27.06
N THR A 11 28.05 -32.05 -27.33
CA THR A 11 26.69 -32.17 -26.79
C THR A 11 26.66 -32.05 -25.28
N LYS A 12 27.61 -32.71 -24.58
CA LYS A 12 27.74 -32.63 -23.12
C LYS A 12 28.00 -31.20 -22.62
N SER A 13 28.95 -30.50 -23.27
CA SER A 13 29.29 -29.12 -22.86
C SER A 13 28.15 -28.15 -23.10
N ILE A 14 27.38 -28.33 -24.16
CA ILE A 14 26.17 -27.54 -24.45
C ILE A 14 25.11 -27.80 -23.37
N GLN A 15 24.83 -29.06 -23.03
CA GLN A 15 23.87 -29.41 -21.97
C GLN A 15 24.29 -28.85 -20.61
N ASP A 16 25.58 -28.92 -20.25
CA ASP A 16 26.10 -28.34 -19.01
C ASP A 16 25.95 -26.81 -18.99
N ALA A 17 26.15 -26.14 -20.11
CA ALA A 17 25.95 -24.69 -20.23
C ALA A 17 24.46 -24.30 -20.08
N ILE A 18 23.55 -25.06 -20.72
CA ILE A 18 22.09 -24.84 -20.55
C ILE A 18 21.70 -24.97 -19.09
N LYS A 19 22.12 -26.06 -18.41
CA LYS A 19 21.82 -26.27 -16.99
C LYS A 19 22.33 -25.13 -16.09
N LYS A 20 23.52 -24.59 -16.36
CA LYS A 20 24.05 -23.44 -15.62
C LYS A 20 23.22 -22.16 -15.86
N LEU A 21 22.75 -21.93 -17.08
CA LEU A 21 21.88 -20.79 -17.41
C LEU A 21 20.53 -20.92 -16.73
N GLU A 22 19.94 -22.10 -16.70
CA GLU A 22 18.70 -22.37 -15.98
C GLU A 22 18.87 -22.11 -14.48
N GLN A 23 19.93 -22.60 -13.86
CA GLN A 23 20.23 -22.33 -12.44
C GLN A 23 20.43 -20.84 -12.16
N TYR A 24 21.08 -20.11 -13.07
CA TYR A 24 21.24 -18.66 -12.96
C TYR A 24 19.90 -17.94 -13.06
N ARG A 25 19.06 -18.30 -14.04
CA ARG A 25 17.71 -17.76 -14.21
C ARG A 25 16.88 -17.97 -12.93
N ASP A 26 16.86 -19.20 -12.41
CA ASP A 26 16.06 -19.55 -11.23
C ASP A 26 16.56 -18.81 -9.97
N SER A 27 17.88 -18.66 -9.83
CA SER A 27 18.48 -17.85 -8.77
C SER A 27 18.12 -16.36 -8.90
N LEU A 28 18.10 -15.83 -10.11
CA LEU A 28 17.71 -14.44 -10.36
C LEU A 28 16.23 -14.22 -10.07
N GLN A 29 15.36 -15.14 -10.50
CA GLN A 29 13.94 -15.10 -10.22
C GLN A 29 13.68 -15.10 -8.70
N ALA A 30 14.32 -16.02 -7.96
CA ALA A 30 14.18 -16.08 -6.49
C ALA A 30 14.61 -14.78 -5.81
N LYS A 31 15.65 -14.11 -6.29
CA LYS A 31 16.07 -12.81 -5.78
C LYS A 31 15.06 -11.70 -6.09
N CYS A 32 14.50 -11.69 -7.29
CA CYS A 32 13.44 -10.75 -7.64
C CYS A 32 12.20 -10.95 -6.76
N ASP A 33 11.77 -12.18 -6.54
CA ASP A 33 10.66 -12.52 -5.66
C ASP A 33 10.92 -12.08 -4.21
N LEU A 34 12.14 -12.27 -3.73
CA LEU A 34 12.55 -11.81 -2.41
C LEU A 34 12.51 -10.27 -2.30
N LEU A 35 13.02 -9.56 -3.32
CA LEU A 35 13.01 -8.10 -3.36
C LEU A 35 11.57 -7.56 -3.26
N VAL A 36 10.67 -7.97 -4.16
CA VAL A 36 9.30 -7.47 -4.16
C VAL A 36 8.54 -7.85 -2.89
N SER A 37 8.81 -9.05 -2.35
CA SER A 37 8.25 -9.50 -1.09
C SER A 37 8.66 -8.62 0.09
N ARG A 38 9.95 -8.30 0.22
CA ARG A 38 10.46 -7.44 1.29
C ARG A 38 9.93 -6.01 1.17
N LEU A 39 9.90 -5.45 -0.04
CA LEU A 39 9.34 -4.12 -0.27
C LEU A 39 7.86 -4.05 0.10
N ALA A 40 7.07 -5.07 -0.27
CA ALA A 40 5.66 -5.12 0.09
C ALA A 40 5.46 -5.27 1.62
N GLN A 41 6.31 -6.02 2.31
CA GLN A 41 6.29 -6.14 3.77
C GLN A 41 6.62 -4.81 4.47
N GLU A 42 7.59 -4.06 3.97
CA GLU A 42 7.89 -2.70 4.48
C GLU A 42 6.67 -1.79 4.33
N GLY A 43 6.07 -1.76 3.14
CA GLY A 43 4.86 -0.97 2.90
C GLY A 43 3.70 -1.41 3.79
N GLN A 44 3.49 -2.72 3.97
CA GLN A 44 2.44 -3.26 4.84
C GLN A 44 2.63 -2.81 6.30
N THR A 45 3.86 -2.85 6.80
CA THR A 45 4.16 -2.43 8.18
C THR A 45 3.81 -0.97 8.40
N VAL A 46 4.21 -0.10 7.47
CA VAL A 46 3.91 1.33 7.54
C VAL A 46 2.40 1.60 7.41
N ALA A 47 1.73 0.93 6.46
CA ALA A 47 0.28 1.08 6.30
C ALA A 47 -0.48 0.70 7.58
N ILE A 48 -0.15 -0.43 8.20
CA ILE A 48 -0.77 -0.88 9.46
C ILE A 48 -0.52 0.11 10.60
N GLN A 49 0.69 0.65 10.70
CA GLN A 49 1.01 1.66 11.71
C GLN A 49 0.10 2.88 11.57
N HIS A 50 0.03 3.49 10.38
CA HIS A 50 -0.80 4.67 10.15
C HIS A 50 -2.30 4.39 10.26
N ILE A 51 -2.76 3.19 9.92
CA ILE A 51 -4.14 2.77 10.15
C ILE A 51 -4.45 2.74 11.65
N SER A 52 -3.53 2.26 12.48
CA SER A 52 -3.74 2.17 13.94
C SER A 52 -3.87 3.54 14.63
N GLU A 53 -3.39 4.61 14.00
CA GLU A 53 -3.54 5.98 14.49
C GLU A 53 -4.96 6.53 14.30
N SER A 54 -5.79 5.90 13.45
CA SER A 54 -7.15 6.33 13.15
C SER A 54 -8.19 5.64 14.04
N PRO A 55 -9.23 6.35 14.50
CA PRO A 55 -10.35 5.74 15.22
C PRO A 55 -11.10 4.69 14.38
N LEU A 56 -10.96 4.71 13.05
CA LEU A 56 -11.54 3.74 12.13
C LEU A 56 -10.58 2.58 11.80
N GLY A 57 -9.41 2.51 12.41
CA GLY A 57 -8.38 1.54 12.07
C GLY A 57 -8.84 0.08 12.17
N ASN A 58 -9.72 -0.24 13.14
CA ASN A 58 -10.29 -1.58 13.31
C ASN A 58 -11.25 -2.02 12.19
N THR A 59 -11.61 -1.13 11.28
CA THR A 59 -12.46 -1.41 10.12
C THR A 59 -11.68 -1.69 8.84
N ILE A 60 -10.35 -1.57 8.90
CA ILE A 60 -9.46 -1.66 7.75
C ILE A 60 -8.52 -2.84 7.91
N THR A 61 -8.32 -3.57 6.84
CA THR A 61 -7.36 -4.68 6.76
C THR A 61 -6.36 -4.42 5.64
N VAL A 62 -5.11 -4.83 5.86
CA VAL A 62 -4.04 -4.72 4.86
C VAL A 62 -3.44 -6.09 4.61
N ARG A 63 -3.31 -6.45 3.36
CA ARG A 63 -2.70 -7.72 2.93
C ARG A 63 -1.74 -7.50 1.78
N VAL A 64 -0.83 -8.44 1.62
CA VAL A 64 0.06 -8.52 0.47
C VAL A 64 -0.35 -9.73 -0.36
N ASP A 65 -0.74 -9.49 -1.60
CA ASP A 65 -0.99 -10.55 -2.59
C ASP A 65 0.26 -10.72 -3.46
N LYS A 66 0.72 -11.95 -3.57
CA LYS A 66 1.83 -12.34 -4.45
C LYS A 66 1.24 -13.12 -5.61
N ALA A 67 1.48 -12.65 -6.82
CA ALA A 67 1.12 -13.37 -8.03
C ALA A 67 2.41 -13.84 -8.73
N PRO A 68 2.93 -15.02 -8.40
CA PRO A 68 4.10 -15.55 -9.07
C PRO A 68 3.75 -15.81 -10.53
N GLN A 69 4.48 -15.16 -11.42
CA GLN A 69 4.39 -15.39 -12.85
C GLN A 69 5.76 -15.80 -13.35
N LEU A 70 5.78 -16.64 -14.35
CA LEU A 70 7.05 -17.05 -14.98
C LEU A 70 7.76 -15.80 -15.53
N MET A 71 9.00 -15.59 -15.11
CA MET A 71 9.89 -14.48 -15.52
C MET A 71 9.46 -13.06 -15.05
N THR A 72 8.47 -12.96 -14.18
CA THR A 72 8.09 -11.69 -13.54
C THR A 72 7.88 -11.88 -12.05
N SER A 73 8.30 -10.89 -11.27
CA SER A 73 8.10 -10.86 -9.81
C SER A 73 7.22 -9.67 -9.46
N ASN A 74 6.07 -9.93 -8.85
CA ASN A 74 5.19 -8.88 -8.39
C ASN A 74 4.64 -9.18 -7.00
N ALA A 75 4.33 -8.12 -6.27
CA ALA A 75 3.57 -8.16 -5.03
C ALA A 75 2.68 -6.92 -4.99
N ILE A 76 1.43 -7.10 -4.60
CA ILE A 76 0.45 -6.02 -4.53
C ILE A 76 0.07 -5.82 -3.07
N LEU A 77 0.25 -4.60 -2.58
CA LEU A 77 -0.24 -4.20 -1.26
C LEU A 77 -1.69 -3.72 -1.41
N ILE A 78 -2.60 -4.38 -0.71
CA ILE A 78 -4.04 -4.11 -0.80
C ILE A 78 -4.55 -3.73 0.58
N ALA A 79 -5.18 -2.55 0.67
CA ALA A 79 -5.98 -2.16 1.83
C ALA A 79 -7.46 -2.28 1.49
N THR A 80 -8.25 -2.79 2.44
CA THR A 80 -9.70 -2.94 2.31
C THR A 80 -10.36 -2.39 3.55
N GLY A 81 -11.30 -1.46 3.38
CA GLY A 81 -12.09 -0.86 4.45
C GLY A 81 -13.56 -1.29 4.38
N LYS A 82 -14.31 -1.06 5.44
CA LYS A 82 -15.77 -1.23 5.46
C LYS A 82 -16.44 -0.10 4.70
N THR A 83 -17.55 -0.43 4.03
CA THR A 83 -18.52 0.53 3.51
C THR A 83 -19.70 0.57 4.47
N VAL A 84 -20.04 1.77 4.94
CA VAL A 84 -21.21 2.01 5.77
C VAL A 84 -22.29 2.62 4.87
N THR A 85 -23.39 1.94 4.71
CA THR A 85 -24.54 2.38 3.91
C THR A 85 -25.71 2.71 4.81
N SER A 86 -26.49 3.72 4.46
CA SER A 86 -27.74 4.11 5.06
C SER A 86 -28.75 4.38 3.94
N GLU A 87 -30.05 4.19 4.17
CA GLU A 87 -31.09 4.34 3.14
C GLU A 87 -31.13 5.74 2.53
N ASP A 88 -30.84 6.77 3.35
CA ASP A 88 -30.97 8.18 2.96
C ASP A 88 -29.63 8.92 2.77
N ARG A 89 -28.49 8.22 2.74
CA ARG A 89 -27.18 8.87 2.67
C ARG A 89 -26.22 8.16 1.71
N GLU A 90 -25.34 8.93 1.11
CA GLU A 90 -24.23 8.41 0.32
C GLU A 90 -23.37 7.41 1.13
N PRO A 91 -22.88 6.33 0.51
CA PRO A 91 -22.03 5.36 1.17
C PRO A 91 -20.77 5.99 1.77
N PHE A 92 -20.47 5.66 3.02
CA PHE A 92 -19.26 6.11 3.69
C PHE A 92 -18.19 5.02 3.63
N TYR A 93 -17.04 5.35 3.03
CA TYR A 93 -15.92 4.45 2.83
C TYR A 93 -14.84 4.69 3.89
N THR A 94 -14.71 3.78 4.86
CA THR A 94 -13.80 3.97 6.00
C THR A 94 -12.33 4.11 5.59
N LEU A 95 -11.89 3.36 4.58
CA LEU A 95 -10.52 3.46 4.07
C LEU A 95 -10.23 4.83 3.46
N LEU A 96 -11.16 5.35 2.66
CA LEU A 96 -10.99 6.67 2.05
C LEU A 96 -10.97 7.78 3.11
N ALA A 97 -11.81 7.65 4.15
CA ALA A 97 -11.80 8.60 5.27
C ALA A 97 -10.47 8.59 6.03
N VAL A 98 -9.82 7.42 6.16
CA VAL A 98 -8.52 7.31 6.83
C VAL A 98 -7.38 7.79 5.92
N GLU A 99 -7.49 7.57 4.61
CA GLU A 99 -6.47 7.99 3.64
C GLU A 99 -6.51 9.51 3.41
N PHE A 100 -7.71 10.10 3.24
CA PHE A 100 -7.87 11.49 2.81
C PHE A 100 -8.47 12.41 3.86
N GLY A 101 -8.97 11.87 4.96
CA GLY A 101 -9.73 12.59 5.97
C GLY A 101 -11.22 12.63 5.66
N ALA A 102 -12.03 13.03 6.64
CA ALA A 102 -13.47 13.19 6.47
C ALA A 102 -14.02 14.29 7.40
N GLY A 103 -14.72 15.28 6.81
CA GLY A 103 -15.48 16.29 7.53
C GLY A 103 -14.67 17.41 8.18
N ILE A 104 -13.36 17.49 7.95
CA ILE A 104 -12.49 18.53 8.51
C ILE A 104 -12.00 19.44 7.39
N PHE A 105 -12.28 20.73 7.51
CA PHE A 105 -11.80 21.73 6.56
C PHE A 105 -10.28 21.92 6.65
N TYR A 106 -9.74 21.94 7.86
CA TYR A 106 -8.32 22.08 8.11
C TYR A 106 -7.70 20.74 8.43
N ASN A 107 -7.02 20.19 7.47
CA ASN A 107 -6.15 19.03 7.68
C ASN A 107 -4.70 19.48 7.51
N SER A 108 -3.95 19.54 8.63
CA SER A 108 -2.54 19.95 8.62
C SER A 108 -1.64 19.01 7.82
N LYS A 109 -2.16 17.84 7.43
CA LYS A 109 -1.47 16.84 6.61
C LYS A 109 -2.42 16.37 5.50
N GLU A 110 -2.50 17.16 4.45
CA GLU A 110 -3.26 16.77 3.26
C GLU A 110 -2.48 15.74 2.45
N ASN A 111 -3.19 14.70 1.96
CA ASN A 111 -2.58 13.72 1.05
C ASN A 111 -2.25 14.41 -0.28
N PRO A 112 -0.97 14.46 -0.71
CA PRO A 112 -0.58 15.16 -1.93
C PRO A 112 -1.23 14.63 -3.20
N LYS A 113 -1.75 13.39 -3.20
CA LYS A 113 -2.47 12.79 -4.31
C LYS A 113 -3.97 13.09 -4.32
N ALA A 114 -4.49 13.76 -3.29
CA ALA A 114 -5.91 14.07 -3.19
C ALA A 114 -6.45 14.83 -4.42
N PRO A 115 -5.80 15.90 -4.92
CA PRO A 115 -6.28 16.63 -6.10
C PRO A 115 -6.33 15.77 -7.37
N GLU A 116 -5.35 14.88 -7.59
CA GLU A 116 -5.30 13.99 -8.76
C GLU A 116 -6.45 12.99 -8.77
N LEU A 117 -6.94 12.61 -7.58
CA LEU A 117 -8.03 11.67 -7.40
C LEU A 117 -9.40 12.35 -7.26
N GLY A 118 -9.46 13.68 -7.38
CA GLY A 118 -10.70 14.45 -7.28
C GLY A 118 -11.18 14.67 -5.84
N PHE A 119 -10.31 14.47 -4.84
CA PHE A 119 -10.62 14.75 -3.44
C PHE A 119 -10.35 16.22 -3.14
N GLY A 120 -11.32 16.88 -2.50
CA GLY A 120 -11.20 18.29 -2.11
C GLY A 120 -10.63 18.47 -0.71
N VAL A 121 -10.60 19.73 -0.27
CA VAL A 121 -10.16 20.10 1.06
C VAL A 121 -11.01 19.40 2.10
N GLY A 122 -10.35 18.62 2.94
CA GLY A 122 -10.96 17.95 4.09
C GLY A 122 -11.66 16.64 3.79
N THR A 123 -11.85 16.20 2.51
CA THR A 123 -12.51 14.91 2.26
C THR A 123 -12.68 14.45 0.82
N TYR A 124 -13.73 13.65 0.64
CA TYR A 124 -14.25 13.00 -0.55
C TYR A 124 -14.66 13.92 -1.66
N PRO A 125 -14.65 13.47 -2.93
CA PRO A 125 -15.35 14.13 -4.01
C PRO A 125 -16.82 14.37 -3.64
N GLY A 126 -17.28 15.62 -3.78
CA GLY A 126 -18.67 15.98 -3.51
C GLY A 126 -19.02 16.26 -2.05
N GLN A 127 -18.08 16.22 -1.13
CA GLN A 127 -18.36 16.70 0.22
C GLN A 127 -18.57 18.20 0.23
N ILE A 128 -19.80 18.60 0.63
CA ILE A 128 -20.26 19.99 0.58
C ILE A 128 -19.89 20.76 1.85
N HIS A 129 -19.77 20.04 2.99
CA HIS A 129 -19.53 20.65 4.30
C HIS A 129 -18.30 20.04 4.96
N ALA A 130 -17.36 20.91 5.29
CA ALA A 130 -16.24 20.62 6.17
C ALA A 130 -16.18 21.72 7.24
N PHE A 131 -15.78 21.36 8.46
CA PHE A 131 -15.77 22.27 9.61
C PHE A 131 -14.36 22.32 10.20
N GLU A 132 -13.96 23.49 10.72
CA GLU A 132 -12.64 23.64 11.35
C GLU A 132 -12.54 22.84 12.66
N ASP A 133 -13.56 22.95 13.50
CA ASP A 133 -13.53 22.38 14.87
C ASP A 133 -14.37 21.12 15.05
N GLY A 134 -15.20 20.76 14.08
CA GLY A 134 -16.12 19.65 14.17
C GLY A 134 -17.59 20.08 14.17
N TRP A 135 -18.49 19.10 14.32
CA TRP A 135 -19.94 19.33 14.26
C TRP A 135 -20.72 18.31 15.07
N TYR A 136 -21.99 18.63 15.33
CA TYR A 136 -22.93 17.71 15.93
C TYR A 136 -23.65 16.91 14.85
N TYR A 137 -23.81 15.61 15.07
CA TYR A 137 -24.66 14.75 14.26
C TYR A 137 -25.62 13.96 15.15
N TRP A 138 -26.77 13.60 14.59
CA TRP A 138 -27.73 12.73 15.26
C TRP A 138 -27.32 11.26 15.09
N ASP A 139 -27.19 10.56 16.21
CA ASP A 139 -26.91 9.12 16.24
C ASP A 139 -28.21 8.35 16.40
N ASP A 140 -28.73 7.78 15.30
CA ASP A 140 -30.02 7.06 15.27
C ASP A 140 -30.01 5.82 16.18
N LYS A 141 -28.86 5.25 16.51
CA LYS A 141 -28.76 4.08 17.40
C LYS A 141 -28.96 4.41 18.87
N THR A 142 -28.51 5.58 19.27
CA THR A 142 -28.57 6.04 20.66
C THR A 142 -29.59 7.15 20.87
N GLU A 143 -30.22 7.59 19.77
CA GLU A 143 -31.22 8.69 19.75
C GLU A 143 -30.70 9.93 20.47
N THR A 144 -29.43 10.29 20.23
CA THR A 144 -28.76 11.44 20.86
C THR A 144 -27.92 12.22 19.88
N TRP A 145 -27.77 13.52 20.15
CA TRP A 145 -26.81 14.37 19.49
C TRP A 145 -25.39 14.02 19.96
N ARG A 146 -24.50 13.70 19.01
CA ARG A 146 -23.08 13.46 19.28
C ARG A 146 -22.22 14.48 18.56
N TYR A 147 -21.17 14.89 19.23
CA TYR A 147 -20.15 15.75 18.62
C TYR A 147 -19.05 14.90 17.98
N THR A 148 -18.55 15.37 16.82
CA THR A 148 -17.42 14.75 16.13
C THR A 148 -16.45 15.82 15.66
N HIS A 149 -15.16 15.50 15.73
CA HIS A 149 -14.09 16.28 15.11
C HIS A 149 -13.77 15.81 13.67
N GLY A 150 -14.56 14.92 13.11
CA GLY A 150 -14.25 14.28 11.83
C GLY A 150 -13.13 13.26 11.94
N ILE A 151 -12.57 12.88 10.79
CA ILE A 151 -11.48 11.91 10.68
C ILE A 151 -10.27 12.61 10.05
N LYS A 152 -9.18 12.67 10.78
CA LYS A 152 -7.91 13.17 10.24
C LYS A 152 -7.31 12.15 9.29
N ALA A 153 -6.77 12.62 8.16
CA ALA A 153 -6.02 11.77 7.25
C ALA A 153 -4.74 11.26 7.93
N THR A 154 -4.58 9.94 8.02
CA THR A 154 -3.32 9.31 8.43
C THR A 154 -2.50 8.81 7.25
N MET A 155 -3.11 8.80 6.06
CA MET A 155 -2.49 8.51 4.76
C MET A 155 -1.71 7.18 4.72
N PRO A 156 -2.31 6.05 5.14
CA PRO A 156 -1.60 4.78 5.27
C PRO A 156 -0.99 4.29 3.96
N MET A 157 -1.72 4.37 2.85
CA MET A 157 -1.24 3.85 1.57
C MET A 157 -0.22 4.79 0.93
N TYR A 158 -0.43 6.10 1.04
CA TYR A 158 0.56 7.08 0.60
C TYR A 158 1.89 6.94 1.35
N ASN A 159 1.86 6.82 2.69
CA ASN A 159 3.07 6.65 3.48
C ASN A 159 3.76 5.31 3.21
N ALA A 160 2.98 4.25 2.97
CA ALA A 160 3.53 2.95 2.55
C ALA A 160 4.25 3.04 1.20
N GLU A 161 3.69 3.74 0.22
CA GLU A 161 4.33 3.99 -1.08
C GLU A 161 5.65 4.76 -0.90
N GLN A 162 5.64 5.85 -0.11
CA GLN A 162 6.85 6.63 0.14
C GLN A 162 7.94 5.79 0.82
N GLN A 163 7.58 4.94 1.78
CA GLN A 163 8.52 4.02 2.42
C GLN A 163 9.12 3.02 1.43
N ILE A 164 8.30 2.42 0.59
CA ILE A 164 8.76 1.49 -0.46
C ILE A 164 9.80 2.19 -1.36
N ILE A 165 9.50 3.39 -1.82
CA ILE A 165 10.41 4.18 -2.67
C ILE A 165 11.72 4.47 -1.95
N GLN A 166 11.68 4.86 -0.68
CA GLN A 166 12.87 5.18 0.11
C GLN A 166 13.75 3.94 0.38
N GLN A 167 13.15 2.78 0.61
CA GLN A 167 13.87 1.55 0.94
C GLN A 167 14.32 0.75 -0.29
N TYR A 168 13.81 1.05 -1.47
CA TYR A 168 14.04 0.27 -2.69
C TYR A 168 15.53 0.00 -2.95
N VAL A 169 16.36 1.03 -3.00
CA VAL A 169 17.79 0.89 -3.33
C VAL A 169 18.54 0.09 -2.25
N LYS A 170 18.22 0.31 -0.99
CA LYS A 170 18.82 -0.41 0.15
C LYS A 170 18.51 -1.90 0.06
N ILE A 171 17.23 -2.25 -0.04
CA ILE A 171 16.79 -3.64 -0.08
C ILE A 171 17.32 -4.34 -1.34
N ALA A 172 17.33 -3.66 -2.49
CA ALA A 172 17.91 -4.19 -3.72
C ALA A 172 19.39 -4.52 -3.55
N ARG A 173 20.18 -3.64 -2.93
CA ARG A 173 21.59 -3.92 -2.64
C ARG A 173 21.79 -5.11 -1.70
N GLU A 174 20.96 -5.28 -0.70
CA GLU A 174 21.01 -6.41 0.23
C GLU A 174 20.68 -7.74 -0.49
N VAL A 175 19.69 -7.73 -1.37
CA VAL A 175 19.23 -8.93 -2.09
C VAL A 175 20.20 -9.34 -3.21
N PHE A 176 20.71 -8.38 -3.98
CA PHE A 176 21.54 -8.65 -5.16
C PHE A 176 23.04 -8.49 -4.89
N GLY A 177 23.41 -7.69 -3.91
CA GLY A 177 24.80 -7.44 -3.57
C GLY A 177 25.39 -8.57 -2.73
N GLY A 178 25.53 -9.78 -3.28
CA GLY A 178 26.10 -10.92 -2.56
C GLY A 178 27.36 -10.54 -1.75
N LYS A 179 27.47 -11.16 -0.52
CA LYS A 179 28.69 -11.11 0.30
C LYS A 179 29.87 -11.69 -0.45
#